data_2e4715085c0a07624551435d03ad87c2
#
_entry.id   2e4715085c0a07624551435d03ad87c2
#
_cell.length_a   1.000
_cell.length_b   1.000
_cell.length_c   1.000
_cell.angle_alpha   90.00
_cell.angle_beta   90.00
_cell.angle_gamma   90.00
#
_symmetry.space_group_name_H-M   'P 1'
#
loop_
_entity.id
_entity.type
_entity.pdbx_description
1 polymer ?
#
loop_
_entity_poly.entity_id
_entity_poly.type
_entity_poly.pdbx_seq_one_letter_code
_entity_poly.pdbx_strand_id
1 'polypeptide(L)'
;MSASTIEELFKDNGYDLDTVKKTKLVNVGNQLTKLPKELKNIESPIKRKKLFIKIVLPLIIEENHKIRFDRKKLFEILNKNNTSSRDKAWVELKFKQYGIKNNDLAKLKIRMDEIPVSLAIAQAAKETGWGSSRFAQEGNALFGQWTWSG
;
A
#
# COMPACT_ATOMS: atom_id res chain seq x y z
N MET A 1 -18.35 4.80 7.07
CA MET A 1 -18.75 5.28 5.72
C MET A 1 -19.28 4.09 4.95
N SER A 2 -20.46 4.20 4.34
CA SER A 2 -21.07 3.10 3.58
C SER A 2 -20.41 2.91 2.22
N ALA A 3 -20.59 1.73 1.62
CA ALA A 3 -20.05 1.46 0.27
C ALA A 3 -20.63 2.42 -0.79
N SER A 4 -21.94 2.73 -0.71
CA SER A 4 -22.59 3.69 -1.60
C SER A 4 -22.02 5.10 -1.48
N THR A 5 -21.79 5.57 -0.26
CA THR A 5 -21.15 6.88 -0.01
C THR A 5 -19.74 6.96 -0.59
N ILE A 6 -18.99 5.85 -0.53
CA ILE A 6 -17.65 5.78 -1.10
C ILE A 6 -17.70 5.80 -2.64
N GLU A 7 -18.65 5.10 -3.24
CA GLU A 7 -18.82 5.13 -4.70
C GLU A 7 -19.19 6.54 -5.20
N GLU A 8 -20.08 7.25 -4.50
CA GLU A 8 -20.40 8.65 -4.76
C GLU A 8 -19.18 9.55 -4.64
N LEU A 9 -18.42 9.42 -3.54
CA LEU A 9 -17.19 10.19 -3.33
C LEU A 9 -16.19 10.00 -4.48
N PHE A 10 -15.99 8.77 -4.93
CA PHE A 10 -15.09 8.50 -6.04
C PHE A 10 -15.60 9.08 -7.36
N LYS A 11 -16.92 9.02 -7.59
CA LYS A 11 -17.55 9.61 -8.76
C LYS A 11 -17.41 11.13 -8.77
N ASP A 12 -17.67 11.78 -7.64
CA ASP A 12 -17.57 13.24 -7.48
C ASP A 12 -16.14 13.75 -7.71
N ASN A 13 -15.13 12.94 -7.32
CA ASN A 13 -13.73 13.26 -7.58
C ASN A 13 -13.24 12.83 -8.98
N GLY A 14 -14.12 12.31 -9.83
CA GLY A 14 -13.73 11.83 -11.16
C GLY A 14 -12.78 10.61 -11.13
N TYR A 15 -12.76 9.89 -10.01
CA TYR A 15 -11.89 8.74 -9.85
C TYR A 15 -12.48 7.49 -10.52
N ASP A 16 -11.91 7.12 -11.65
CA ASP A 16 -12.30 5.99 -12.47
C ASP A 16 -11.09 5.14 -12.87
N LEU A 17 -11.24 3.80 -12.77
CA LEU A 17 -10.15 2.86 -13.05
C LEU A 17 -9.71 2.87 -14.51
N ASP A 18 -10.61 3.12 -15.44
CA ASP A 18 -10.26 3.17 -16.86
C ASP A 18 -9.42 4.41 -17.18
N THR A 19 -9.72 5.53 -16.54
CA THR A 19 -8.90 6.74 -16.60
C THR A 19 -7.51 6.49 -15.99
N VAL A 20 -7.43 5.82 -14.83
CA VAL A 20 -6.15 5.46 -14.20
C VAL A 20 -5.32 4.55 -15.09
N LYS A 21 -5.90 3.57 -15.75
CA LYS A 21 -5.20 2.71 -16.71
C LYS A 21 -4.55 3.50 -17.84
N LYS A 22 -5.23 4.52 -18.33
CA LYS A 22 -4.75 5.38 -19.44
C LYS A 22 -3.69 6.38 -18.98
N THR A 23 -3.96 7.08 -17.89
CA THR A 23 -3.12 8.21 -17.43
C THR A 23 -2.00 7.78 -16.51
N LYS A 24 -2.10 6.60 -15.87
CA LYS A 24 -1.23 6.13 -14.77
C LYS A 24 -1.22 7.06 -13.55
N LEU A 25 -2.20 7.93 -13.44
CA LEU A 25 -2.37 8.86 -12.34
C LEU A 25 -3.59 8.47 -11.49
N VAL A 26 -3.42 8.56 -10.19
CA VAL A 26 -4.50 8.38 -9.21
C VAL A 26 -4.65 9.69 -8.45
N ASN A 27 -5.81 10.30 -8.56
CA ASN A 27 -6.17 11.49 -7.80
C ASN A 27 -7.44 11.19 -7.01
N VAL A 28 -7.27 10.93 -5.72
CA VAL A 28 -8.36 10.71 -4.79
C VAL A 28 -8.21 11.73 -3.68
N GLY A 29 -9.19 12.61 -3.55
CA GLY A 29 -9.15 13.70 -2.57
C GLY A 29 -9.03 13.22 -1.12
N ASN A 30 -9.60 12.05 -0.79
CA ASN A 30 -9.52 11.44 0.52
C ASN A 30 -9.20 9.94 0.40
N GLN A 31 -8.14 9.52 1.03
CA GLN A 31 -7.80 8.10 1.12
C GLN A 31 -8.59 7.42 2.24
N LEU A 32 -9.09 6.23 1.94
CA LEU A 32 -9.79 5.40 2.91
C LEU A 32 -8.79 4.46 3.57
N THR A 33 -8.70 4.54 4.88
CA THR A 33 -7.80 3.67 5.66
C THR A 33 -8.46 2.37 6.10
N LYS A 34 -9.79 2.25 5.93
CA LYS A 34 -10.56 1.08 6.32
C LYS A 34 -11.52 0.67 5.21
N LEU A 35 -11.68 -0.64 5.03
CA LEU A 35 -12.71 -1.17 4.14
C LEU A 35 -14.10 -0.98 4.76
N PRO A 36 -15.10 -0.59 3.95
CA PRO A 36 -16.47 -0.51 4.43
C PRO A 36 -17.00 -1.90 4.76
N LYS A 37 -17.70 -2.01 5.90
CA LYS A 37 -18.28 -3.29 6.35
C LYS A 37 -19.28 -3.86 5.34
N GLU A 38 -19.98 -2.98 4.64
CA GLU A 38 -20.99 -3.33 3.64
C GLU A 38 -20.43 -3.86 2.34
N LEU A 39 -19.10 -3.82 2.14
CA LEU A 39 -18.47 -4.34 0.93
C LEU A 39 -18.87 -5.80 0.64
N LYS A 40 -19.00 -6.61 1.70
CA LYS A 40 -19.46 -7.99 1.61
C LYS A 40 -20.90 -8.14 1.13
N ASN A 41 -21.73 -7.11 1.33
CA ASN A 41 -23.17 -7.12 1.00
C ASN A 41 -23.44 -6.72 -0.45
N ILE A 42 -22.41 -6.33 -1.19
CA ILE A 42 -22.55 -6.04 -2.62
C ILE A 42 -22.76 -7.36 -3.36
N GLU A 43 -23.98 -7.57 -3.86
CA GLU A 43 -24.40 -8.82 -4.54
C GLU A 43 -23.57 -9.10 -5.79
N SER A 44 -23.26 -8.07 -6.59
CA SER A 44 -22.46 -8.22 -7.80
C SER A 44 -20.98 -8.41 -7.49
N PRO A 45 -20.39 -9.59 -7.75
CA PRO A 45 -18.96 -9.81 -7.53
C PRO A 45 -18.07 -8.84 -8.32
N ILE A 46 -18.49 -8.47 -9.53
CA ILE A 46 -17.75 -7.54 -10.38
C ILE A 46 -17.74 -6.14 -9.77
N LYS A 47 -18.87 -5.64 -9.30
CA LYS A 47 -18.95 -4.33 -8.62
C LYS A 47 -18.14 -4.31 -7.34
N ARG A 48 -18.24 -5.37 -6.52
CA ARG A 48 -17.46 -5.51 -5.29
C ARG A 48 -15.96 -5.50 -5.54
N LYS A 49 -15.49 -6.25 -6.54
CA LYS A 49 -14.07 -6.28 -6.91
C LYS A 49 -13.58 -4.92 -7.42
N LYS A 50 -14.36 -4.25 -8.26
CA LYS A 50 -14.02 -2.90 -8.75
C LYS A 50 -13.91 -1.89 -7.61
N LEU A 51 -14.85 -1.89 -6.67
CA LEU A 51 -14.83 -0.99 -5.53
C LEU A 51 -13.63 -1.30 -4.62
N PHE A 52 -13.35 -2.58 -4.36
CA PHE A 52 -12.16 -3.00 -3.62
C PHE A 52 -10.87 -2.46 -4.24
N ILE A 53 -10.70 -2.63 -5.55
CA ILE A 53 -9.52 -2.11 -6.27
C ILE A 53 -9.44 -0.59 -6.14
N LYS A 54 -10.54 0.13 -6.32
CA LYS A 54 -10.59 1.60 -6.17
C LYS A 54 -10.14 2.06 -4.79
N ILE A 55 -10.51 1.34 -3.74
CA ILE A 55 -10.11 1.66 -2.36
C ILE A 55 -8.63 1.36 -2.12
N VAL A 56 -8.16 0.22 -2.59
CA VAL A 56 -6.81 -0.30 -2.28
C VAL A 56 -5.73 0.37 -3.12
N LEU A 57 -6.01 0.67 -4.38
CA LEU A 57 -5.03 1.20 -5.32
C LEU A 57 -4.31 2.48 -4.86
N PRO A 58 -4.99 3.51 -4.35
CA PRO A 58 -4.32 4.71 -3.85
C PRO A 58 -3.36 4.43 -2.69
N LEU A 59 -3.72 3.49 -1.82
CA LEU A 59 -2.92 3.09 -0.67
C LEU A 59 -1.62 2.38 -1.10
N ILE A 60 -1.71 1.50 -2.11
CA ILE A 60 -0.53 0.82 -2.68
C ILE A 60 0.41 1.85 -3.32
N ILE A 61 -0.13 2.80 -4.07
CA ILE A 61 0.66 3.85 -4.72
C ILE A 61 1.36 4.71 -3.67
N GLU A 62 0.69 5.07 -2.59
CA GLU A 62 1.30 5.83 -1.50
C GLU A 62 2.43 5.05 -0.83
N GLU A 63 2.24 3.77 -0.54
CA GLU A 63 3.29 2.94 0.04
C GLU A 63 4.49 2.79 -0.90
N ASN A 64 4.26 2.61 -2.18
CA ASN A 64 5.34 2.59 -3.16
C ASN A 64 6.10 3.93 -3.24
N HIS A 65 5.42 5.06 -3.10
CA HIS A 65 6.08 6.37 -3.00
C HIS A 65 6.98 6.47 -1.77
N LYS A 66 6.51 5.99 -0.61
CA LYS A 66 7.32 5.95 0.63
C LYS A 66 8.56 5.06 0.45
N ILE A 67 8.39 3.88 -0.14
CA ILE A 67 9.48 2.94 -0.41
C ILE A 67 10.51 3.58 -1.37
N ARG A 68 10.05 4.24 -2.43
CA ARG A 68 10.93 4.94 -3.38
C ARG A 68 11.73 6.05 -2.70
N PHE A 69 11.08 6.84 -1.85
CA PHE A 69 11.73 7.89 -1.08
C PHE A 69 12.79 7.30 -0.13
N ASP A 70 12.44 6.25 0.61
CA ASP A 70 13.35 5.55 1.51
C ASP A 70 14.56 4.97 0.77
N ARG A 71 14.32 4.34 -0.39
CA ARG A 71 15.36 3.79 -1.24
C ARG A 71 16.34 4.87 -1.70
N LYS A 72 15.82 5.99 -2.20
CA LYS A 72 16.65 7.13 -2.61
C LYS A 72 17.52 7.62 -1.47
N LYS A 73 16.94 7.84 -0.28
CA LYS A 73 17.65 8.26 0.92
C LYS A 73 18.72 7.25 1.35
N LEU A 74 18.42 5.95 1.30
CA LEU A 74 19.40 4.91 1.61
C LEU A 74 20.63 5.02 0.72
N PHE A 75 20.43 5.12 -0.61
CA PHE A 75 21.55 5.22 -1.54
C PHE A 75 22.32 6.53 -1.37
N GLU A 76 21.67 7.64 -1.06
CA GLU A 76 22.33 8.91 -0.72
C GLU A 76 23.23 8.75 0.51
N ILE A 77 22.75 8.08 1.56
CA ILE A 77 23.54 7.81 2.77
C ILE A 77 24.75 6.93 2.47
N LEU A 78 24.56 5.87 1.67
CA LEU A 78 25.63 4.93 1.33
C LEU A 78 26.72 5.55 0.46
N ASN A 79 26.40 6.59 -0.29
CA ASN A 79 27.34 7.32 -1.14
C ASN A 79 28.10 8.44 -0.41
N LYS A 80 27.80 8.70 0.87
CA LYS A 80 28.50 9.69 1.66
C LYS A 80 29.86 9.15 2.15
N ASN A 81 30.89 9.97 2.09
CA ASN A 81 32.19 9.64 2.66
C ASN A 81 32.14 9.51 4.19
N ASN A 82 31.30 10.33 4.83
CA ASN A 82 31.11 10.32 6.28
C ASN A 82 29.61 10.19 6.60
N THR A 83 29.26 9.16 7.36
CA THR A 83 27.90 8.90 7.78
C THR A 83 27.65 9.49 9.17
N SER A 84 26.65 10.36 9.29
CA SER A 84 26.28 10.97 10.58
C SER A 84 25.64 9.92 11.52
N SER A 85 25.64 10.21 12.82
CA SER A 85 24.93 9.36 13.80
C SER A 85 23.43 9.28 13.51
N ARG A 86 22.84 10.36 12.99
CA ARG A 86 21.44 10.41 12.57
C ARG A 86 21.17 9.49 11.38
N ASP A 87 22.06 9.47 10.39
CA ASP A 87 21.95 8.57 9.23
C ASP A 87 22.06 7.10 9.65
N LYS A 88 22.99 6.78 10.54
CA LYS A 88 23.15 5.42 11.10
C LYS A 88 21.89 4.97 11.84
N ALA A 89 21.33 5.81 12.70
CA ALA A 89 20.10 5.51 13.42
C ALA A 89 18.91 5.29 12.44
N TRP A 90 18.83 6.07 11.37
CA TRP A 90 17.81 5.91 10.35
C TRP A 90 17.94 4.56 9.61
N VAL A 91 19.15 4.17 9.23
CA VAL A 91 19.40 2.86 8.59
C VAL A 91 19.03 1.70 9.53
N GLU A 92 19.40 1.77 10.81
CA GLU A 92 19.02 0.76 11.81
C GLU A 92 17.49 0.65 11.95
N LEU A 93 16.78 1.78 11.95
CA LEU A 93 15.32 1.78 11.95
C LEU A 93 14.77 1.05 10.72
N LYS A 94 15.38 1.27 9.54
CA LYS A 94 14.95 0.60 8.30
C LYS A 94 15.22 -0.90 8.33
N PHE A 95 16.32 -1.36 8.88
CA PHE A 95 16.52 -2.81 9.10
C PHE A 95 15.37 -3.44 9.88
N LYS A 96 14.91 -2.78 10.94
CA LYS A 96 13.78 -3.26 11.75
C LYS A 96 12.47 -3.23 10.95
N GLN A 97 12.18 -2.11 10.27
CA GLN A 97 10.96 -1.95 9.49
C GLN A 97 10.83 -2.96 8.35
N TYR A 98 11.94 -3.29 7.69
CA TYR A 98 11.97 -4.25 6.59
C TYR A 98 12.25 -5.70 7.05
N GLY A 99 12.24 -5.97 8.36
CA GLY A 99 12.42 -7.30 8.92
C GLY A 99 13.78 -7.93 8.61
N ILE A 100 14.82 -7.10 8.49
CA ILE A 100 16.18 -7.56 8.21
C ILE A 100 16.89 -7.92 9.52
N LYS A 101 17.35 -9.14 9.64
CA LYS A 101 18.20 -9.61 10.73
C LYS A 101 19.67 -9.40 10.38
N ASN A 102 20.51 -9.22 11.42
CA ASN A 102 21.99 -9.13 11.29
C ASN A 102 22.48 -7.95 10.43
N ASN A 103 21.69 -6.88 10.30
CA ASN A 103 22.07 -5.68 9.56
C ASN A 103 22.58 -5.98 8.13
N ASP A 104 21.96 -6.95 7.46
CA ASP A 104 22.31 -7.36 6.11
C ASP A 104 21.86 -6.29 5.09
N LEU A 105 22.80 -5.44 4.70
CA LEU A 105 22.55 -4.34 3.79
C LEU A 105 22.12 -4.81 2.37
N ALA A 106 22.64 -5.93 1.91
CA ALA A 106 22.27 -6.48 0.62
C ALA A 106 20.79 -6.87 0.59
N LYS A 107 20.31 -7.52 1.66
CA LYS A 107 18.89 -7.83 1.83
C LYS A 107 18.03 -6.58 1.96
N LEU A 108 18.50 -5.55 2.68
CA LEU A 108 17.77 -4.29 2.79
C LEU A 108 17.58 -3.64 1.42
N LYS A 109 18.62 -3.58 0.60
CA LYS A 109 18.53 -3.04 -0.78
C LYS A 109 17.52 -3.79 -1.65
N ILE A 110 17.43 -5.11 -1.50
CA ILE A 110 16.48 -5.94 -2.24
C ILE A 110 15.05 -5.72 -1.74
N ARG A 111 14.84 -5.74 -0.43
CA ARG A 111 13.51 -5.59 0.17
C ARG A 111 12.95 -4.18 0.08
N MET A 112 13.81 -3.16 0.12
CA MET A 112 13.43 -1.76 -0.04
C MET A 112 13.25 -1.44 -1.53
N ASP A 113 12.29 -2.08 -2.16
CA ASP A 113 11.93 -1.86 -3.56
C ASP A 113 10.41 -1.80 -3.71
N GLU A 114 9.95 -1.11 -4.75
CA GLU A 114 8.53 -0.98 -5.03
C GLU A 114 7.91 -2.34 -5.34
N ILE A 115 6.67 -2.53 -4.85
CA ILE A 115 5.90 -3.72 -5.17
C ILE A 115 5.09 -3.44 -6.44
N PRO A 116 5.13 -4.32 -7.45
CA PRO A 116 4.25 -4.19 -8.61
C PRO A 116 2.79 -4.06 -8.16
N VAL A 117 2.11 -3.04 -8.64
CA VAL A 117 0.74 -2.69 -8.19
C VAL A 117 -0.23 -3.86 -8.37
N SER A 118 -0.16 -4.55 -9.53
CA SER A 118 -0.99 -5.71 -9.82
C SER A 118 -0.78 -6.87 -8.84
N LEU A 119 0.47 -7.12 -8.44
CA LEU A 119 0.81 -8.14 -7.45
C LEU A 119 0.28 -7.76 -6.06
N ALA A 120 0.45 -6.50 -5.66
CA ALA A 120 -0.05 -5.99 -4.40
C ALA A 120 -1.58 -6.09 -4.29
N ILE A 121 -2.31 -5.72 -5.36
CA ILE A 121 -3.76 -5.89 -5.43
C ILE A 121 -4.15 -7.36 -5.32
N ALA A 122 -3.48 -8.25 -6.05
CA ALA A 122 -3.78 -9.68 -6.04
C ALA A 122 -3.57 -10.30 -4.65
N GLN A 123 -2.50 -9.94 -3.95
CA GLN A 123 -2.25 -10.40 -2.57
C GLN A 123 -3.28 -9.84 -1.60
N ALA A 124 -3.58 -8.55 -1.65
CA ALA A 124 -4.61 -7.94 -0.81
C ALA A 124 -5.99 -8.59 -1.05
N ALA A 125 -6.35 -8.88 -2.29
CA ALA A 125 -7.58 -9.56 -2.64
C ALA A 125 -7.64 -10.98 -2.07
N LYS A 126 -6.54 -11.73 -2.18
CA LYS A 126 -6.44 -13.10 -1.63
C LYS A 126 -6.56 -13.13 -0.11
N GLU A 127 -5.79 -12.30 0.58
CA GLU A 127 -5.76 -12.26 2.04
C GLU A 127 -7.08 -11.77 2.66
N THR A 128 -7.75 -10.84 2.00
CA THR A 128 -8.98 -10.22 2.51
C THR A 128 -10.26 -10.79 1.91
N GLY A 129 -10.18 -11.76 1.00
CA GLY A 129 -11.35 -12.24 0.25
C GLY A 129 -12.06 -11.11 -0.49
N TRP A 130 -11.32 -10.23 -1.16
CA TRP A 130 -11.83 -9.01 -1.78
C TRP A 130 -12.53 -8.07 -0.79
N GLY A 131 -12.00 -8.00 0.43
CA GLY A 131 -12.55 -7.17 1.50
C GLY A 131 -13.77 -7.75 2.20
N SER A 132 -14.16 -8.99 1.91
CA SER A 132 -15.34 -9.63 2.50
C SER A 132 -15.04 -10.41 3.76
N SER A 133 -13.77 -10.72 4.05
CA SER A 133 -13.40 -11.51 5.22
C SER A 133 -13.63 -10.72 6.52
N ARG A 134 -13.97 -11.44 7.60
CA ARG A 134 -14.09 -10.84 8.93
C ARG A 134 -12.81 -10.14 9.37
N PHE A 135 -11.68 -10.73 9.07
CA PHE A 135 -10.35 -10.17 9.33
C PHE A 135 -10.13 -8.80 8.65
N ALA A 136 -10.52 -8.67 7.38
CA ALA A 136 -10.40 -7.41 6.65
C ALA A 136 -11.29 -6.30 7.22
N GLN A 137 -12.42 -6.67 7.83
CA GLN A 137 -13.39 -5.72 8.38
C GLN A 137 -13.09 -5.31 9.82
N GLU A 138 -12.48 -6.19 10.60
CA GLU A 138 -12.12 -5.97 12.00
C GLU A 138 -10.65 -5.49 12.13
N GLY A 139 -9.78 -5.88 11.20
CA GLY A 139 -8.37 -5.50 11.16
C GLY A 139 -8.17 -4.06 10.69
N ASN A 140 -7.47 -3.28 11.48
CA ASN A 140 -7.20 -1.86 11.21
C ASN A 140 -6.19 -1.59 10.10
N ALA A 141 -5.73 -2.61 9.39
CA ALA A 141 -4.58 -2.41 8.53
C ALA A 141 -4.68 -3.26 7.27
N LEU A 142 -5.20 -2.66 6.20
CA LEU A 142 -4.97 -3.17 4.85
C LEU A 142 -3.47 -3.31 4.53
N PHE A 143 -2.61 -2.54 5.20
CA PHE A 143 -1.17 -2.49 4.96
C PHE A 143 -0.30 -2.53 6.22
N GLY A 144 -0.86 -2.46 7.43
CA GLY A 144 -0.08 -2.60 8.66
C GLY A 144 0.53 -3.99 8.87
N GLN A 145 0.11 -4.97 8.07
CA GLN A 145 0.62 -6.33 8.08
C GLN A 145 1.47 -6.68 6.85
N TRP A 146 1.72 -5.74 5.97
CA TRP A 146 2.71 -5.88 4.90
C TRP A 146 4.13 -5.74 5.44
N THR A 147 4.32 -6.07 6.69
CA THR A 147 5.63 -6.39 7.20
C THR A 147 6.03 -7.71 6.58
N TRP A 148 7.21 -7.74 6.03
CA TRP A 148 7.87 -8.93 5.53
C TRP A 148 8.02 -9.98 6.65
N SER A 149 6.93 -10.62 7.05
CA SER A 149 6.94 -11.81 7.86
C SER A 149 7.23 -12.98 6.94
N GLY A 150 8.50 -13.28 6.79
CA GLY A 150 8.97 -14.52 6.19
C GLY A 150 9.50 -15.40 7.28
#